data_5c7709472db65e7043e45e9cf5658b95
#
_entry.id   5c7709472db65e7043e45e9cf5658b95
#
_cell.length_a   1.000
_cell.length_b   1.000
_cell.length_c   1.000
_cell.angle_alpha   90.00
_cell.angle_beta   90.00
_cell.angle_gamma   90.00
#
_symmetry.space_group_name_H-M   'P 1'
#
loop_
_entity.id
_entity.type
_entity.pdbx_description
1 polymer ?
#
loop_
_entity_poly.entity_id
_entity_poly.type
_entity_poly.pdbx_seq_one_letter_code
_entity_poly.pdbx_strand_id
1 'polypeptide(L)'
;MKKMRKIFAVLLTLAMVLGMSMTAFAADAKAIITLKNFDKANKVEYMQIIQKDETKTSGWAFTNGAGACFTEAFGLTDSDDAQQQVIWGLIKYNDNNVTLPTGVTAKTATAAKIDLALSKVAALEGFTESTDKTKIEVSAAGIYAIKAEETGFTYKTATAYVGFGEPYPALTDAEVTAKKSPTTVDKTVADDDHVVAIGDIVTYTIEAYVPFLDAANTENRTFTITDQIKGAEYYLAGPNAVNSVT
;
A
#
# COMPACT_ATOMS: atom_id res chain seq x y z
N MET A 1 8.91 6.12 10.24
CA MET A 1 7.84 7.14 10.28
C MET A 1 8.06 8.34 9.35
N LYS A 2 9.28 8.88 9.14
CA LYS A 2 9.53 10.01 8.21
C LYS A 2 9.34 9.67 6.72
N LYS A 3 9.47 8.41 6.30
CA LYS A 3 9.34 8.01 4.87
C LYS A 3 7.90 7.82 4.39
N MET A 4 6.96 7.48 5.26
CA MET A 4 5.53 7.38 4.90
C MET A 4 4.88 8.76 4.68
N ARG A 5 5.38 9.80 5.33
CA ARG A 5 4.94 11.19 5.09
C ARG A 5 5.24 11.67 3.66
N LYS A 6 6.29 11.14 3.03
CA LYS A 6 6.67 11.53 1.67
C LYS A 6 5.75 10.96 0.57
N ILE A 7 5.07 9.85 0.81
CA ILE A 7 4.17 9.22 -0.18
C ILE A 7 2.85 9.99 -0.28
N PHE A 8 2.41 10.60 0.82
CA PHE A 8 1.25 11.50 0.84
C PHE A 8 1.64 12.98 0.66
N ALA A 9 2.93 13.32 0.67
CA ALA A 9 3.40 14.69 0.48
C ALA A 9 3.04 15.26 -0.90
N VAL A 10 2.59 14.45 -1.81
CA VAL A 10 2.24 14.82 -3.18
C VAL A 10 0.75 15.17 -3.33
N LEU A 11 -0.09 14.89 -2.34
CA LEU A 11 -1.51 15.29 -2.34
C LEU A 11 -1.72 16.81 -2.23
N LEU A 12 -0.66 17.57 -1.96
CA LEU A 12 -0.76 18.98 -1.60
C LEU A 12 -0.89 19.94 -2.76
N THR A 13 -0.36 19.61 -3.92
CA THR A 13 -0.59 20.41 -5.12
C THR A 13 -2.06 20.43 -5.55
N LEU A 14 -2.86 19.60 -4.92
CA LEU A 14 -4.29 19.45 -5.16
C LEU A 14 -5.10 20.71 -4.86
N ALA A 15 -4.73 21.47 -3.84
CA ALA A 15 -5.53 22.58 -3.33
C ALA A 15 -5.28 23.91 -4.07
N MET A 16 -4.23 24.02 -4.88
CA MET A 16 -3.83 25.30 -5.48
C MET A 16 -4.37 25.57 -6.88
N VAL A 17 -5.08 24.63 -7.51
CA VAL A 17 -5.56 24.80 -8.90
C VAL A 17 -7.01 25.29 -8.99
N LEU A 18 -7.61 25.75 -7.91
CA LEU A 18 -9.01 26.19 -7.87
C LEU A 18 -9.30 27.54 -8.54
N GLY A 19 -8.37 28.10 -9.29
CA GLY A 19 -8.50 29.47 -9.82
C GLY A 19 -8.50 29.62 -11.35
N MET A 20 -8.33 28.57 -12.15
CA MET A 20 -8.21 28.74 -13.60
C MET A 20 -9.42 28.20 -14.36
N SER A 21 -10.15 29.10 -14.99
CA SER A 21 -11.20 28.80 -15.96
C SER A 21 -10.64 28.05 -17.16
N MET A 22 -11.26 26.93 -17.51
CA MET A 22 -10.78 25.94 -18.46
C MET A 22 -11.27 26.18 -19.85
N THR A 23 -10.36 26.27 -20.80
CA THR A 23 -10.61 25.87 -22.17
C THR A 23 -10.07 24.46 -22.39
N ALA A 24 -10.93 23.56 -22.90
CA ALA A 24 -10.62 22.18 -23.10
C ALA A 24 -9.58 21.98 -24.22
N PHE A 25 -8.34 21.69 -23.86
CA PHE A 25 -7.33 21.14 -24.77
C PHE A 25 -6.38 20.25 -23.97
N ALA A 26 -6.69 18.98 -23.90
CA ALA A 26 -5.68 17.97 -23.56
C ALA A 26 -6.15 16.57 -23.96
N ALA A 27 -6.18 16.30 -25.26
CA ALA A 27 -6.45 14.95 -25.75
C ALA A 27 -5.27 13.97 -25.56
N ASP A 28 -4.06 14.46 -25.23
CA ASP A 28 -2.83 13.64 -25.23
C ASP A 28 -1.90 13.84 -24.02
N ALA A 29 -2.37 14.44 -22.92
CA ALA A 29 -1.52 14.54 -21.73
C ALA A 29 -1.32 13.14 -21.13
N LYS A 30 -0.05 12.70 -21.04
CA LYS A 30 0.34 11.42 -20.47
C LYS A 30 1.33 11.65 -19.35
N ALA A 31 1.27 10.81 -18.33
CA ALA A 31 2.27 10.73 -17.28
C ALA A 31 2.73 9.30 -17.09
N ILE A 32 3.95 9.15 -16.61
CA ILE A 32 4.54 7.86 -16.30
C ILE A 32 4.60 7.70 -14.78
N ILE A 33 4.05 6.61 -14.28
CA ILE A 33 4.28 6.15 -12.92
C ILE A 33 5.42 5.15 -12.97
N THR A 34 6.60 5.56 -12.52
CA THR A 34 7.77 4.68 -12.45
C THR A 34 7.63 3.71 -11.28
N LEU A 35 7.79 2.42 -11.56
CA LEU A 35 7.65 1.33 -10.60
C LEU A 35 9.04 0.85 -10.16
N LYS A 36 9.36 0.96 -8.86
CA LYS A 36 10.61 0.46 -8.27
C LYS A 36 10.36 -0.76 -7.41
N ASN A 37 11.20 -1.78 -7.56
CA ASN A 37 11.13 -3.07 -6.86
C ASN A 37 9.86 -3.90 -7.19
N PHE A 38 9.30 -3.72 -8.39
CA PHE A 38 8.22 -4.54 -8.95
C PHE A 38 8.73 -5.46 -10.07
N ASP A 39 9.97 -5.35 -10.47
CA ASP A 39 10.59 -6.05 -11.61
C ASP A 39 10.45 -7.56 -11.54
N LYS A 40 10.42 -8.13 -10.34
CA LYS A 40 10.28 -9.58 -10.10
C LYS A 40 8.83 -10.02 -9.87
N ALA A 41 7.88 -9.11 -9.82
CA ALA A 41 6.47 -9.46 -9.65
C ALA A 41 5.98 -10.33 -10.83
N ASN A 42 5.15 -11.32 -10.54
CA ASN A 42 4.50 -12.12 -11.57
C ASN A 42 3.46 -11.25 -12.29
N LYS A 43 2.74 -10.43 -11.51
CA LYS A 43 1.68 -9.55 -11.97
C LYS A 43 1.75 -8.21 -11.25
N VAL A 44 1.51 -7.11 -11.97
CA VAL A 44 1.33 -5.77 -11.41
C VAL A 44 0.02 -5.21 -11.96
N GLU A 45 -0.82 -4.72 -11.08
CA GLU A 45 -2.12 -4.16 -11.43
C GLU A 45 -2.29 -2.78 -10.81
N TYR A 46 -3.03 -1.91 -11.50
CA TYR A 46 -3.30 -0.55 -11.04
C TYR A 46 -4.74 -0.15 -11.27
N MET A 47 -5.23 0.77 -10.46
CA MET A 47 -6.57 1.33 -10.56
C MET A 47 -6.55 2.78 -10.07
N GLN A 48 -7.16 3.69 -10.82
CA GLN A 48 -7.39 5.05 -10.33
C GLN A 48 -8.43 5.01 -9.22
N ILE A 49 -8.12 5.60 -8.07
CA ILE A 49 -9.00 5.59 -6.88
C ILE A 49 -9.49 6.98 -6.49
N ILE A 50 -8.80 8.03 -6.91
CA ILE A 50 -9.24 9.42 -6.82
C ILE A 50 -9.00 10.09 -8.17
N GLN A 51 -9.99 10.81 -8.65
CA GLN A 51 -9.96 11.56 -9.91
C GLN A 51 -10.30 13.03 -9.69
N LYS A 52 -9.93 13.88 -10.65
CA LYS A 52 -10.37 15.29 -10.68
C LYS A 52 -11.88 15.36 -10.82
N ASP A 53 -12.50 16.21 -10.02
CA ASP A 53 -13.93 16.54 -10.11
C ASP A 53 -14.16 17.97 -9.63
N GLU A 54 -14.35 18.89 -10.57
CA GLU A 54 -14.54 20.31 -10.27
C GLU A 54 -15.88 20.64 -9.61
N THR A 55 -16.82 19.69 -9.62
CA THR A 55 -18.11 19.84 -8.93
C THR A 55 -17.99 19.67 -7.41
N LYS A 56 -16.89 19.08 -6.94
CA LYS A 56 -16.64 18.82 -5.52
C LYS A 56 -15.84 19.95 -4.88
N THR A 57 -16.11 20.23 -3.61
CA THR A 57 -15.44 21.31 -2.86
C THR A 57 -13.94 21.12 -2.74
N SER A 58 -13.46 19.89 -2.77
CA SER A 58 -12.04 19.56 -2.78
C SER A 58 -11.40 19.60 -4.18
N GLY A 59 -12.19 19.68 -5.26
CA GLY A 59 -11.75 19.49 -6.63
C GLY A 59 -11.51 18.01 -7.01
N TRP A 60 -11.84 17.07 -6.10
CA TRP A 60 -11.55 15.64 -6.27
C TRP A 60 -12.69 14.76 -5.81
N ALA A 61 -12.81 13.60 -6.43
CA ALA A 61 -13.79 12.57 -6.06
C ALA A 61 -13.13 11.19 -6.03
N PHE A 62 -13.63 10.31 -5.17
CA PHE A 62 -13.31 8.89 -5.28
C PHE A 62 -13.94 8.31 -6.54
N THR A 63 -13.29 7.29 -7.10
CA THR A 63 -13.76 6.56 -8.28
C THR A 63 -13.56 5.05 -8.08
N ASN A 64 -14.12 4.24 -8.97
CA ASN A 64 -13.97 2.78 -8.99
C ASN A 64 -14.29 2.08 -7.65
N GLY A 65 -15.28 2.57 -6.92
CA GLY A 65 -15.71 1.96 -5.66
C GLY A 65 -14.82 2.27 -4.44
N ALA A 66 -13.71 3.00 -4.64
CA ALA A 66 -12.78 3.31 -3.54
C ALA A 66 -13.42 4.15 -2.44
N GLY A 67 -14.42 5.00 -2.76
CA GLY A 67 -15.11 5.84 -1.79
C GLY A 67 -15.69 5.05 -0.62
N ALA A 68 -16.39 3.96 -0.90
CA ALA A 68 -16.97 3.09 0.13
C ALA A 68 -15.89 2.46 1.02
N CYS A 69 -14.75 2.02 0.44
CA CYS A 69 -13.63 1.47 1.20
C CYS A 69 -13.03 2.49 2.17
N PHE A 70 -12.89 3.74 1.72
CA PHE A 70 -12.34 4.81 2.54
C PHE A 70 -13.32 5.29 3.60
N THR A 71 -14.59 5.51 3.27
CA THR A 71 -15.59 5.93 4.28
C THR A 71 -15.75 4.89 5.37
N GLU A 72 -15.81 3.61 5.04
CA GLU A 72 -15.85 2.52 6.01
C GLU A 72 -14.61 2.49 6.91
N ALA A 73 -13.42 2.60 6.34
CA ALA A 73 -12.16 2.62 7.10
C ALA A 73 -12.06 3.84 8.05
N PHE A 74 -12.78 4.90 7.74
CA PHE A 74 -12.87 6.11 8.58
C PHE A 74 -14.03 6.08 9.56
N GLY A 75 -14.81 5.00 9.57
CA GLY A 75 -15.97 4.82 10.47
C GLY A 75 -17.17 5.67 10.08
N LEU A 76 -17.40 5.84 8.78
CA LEU A 76 -18.51 6.61 8.22
C LEU A 76 -19.43 5.70 7.39
N THR A 77 -20.71 6.06 7.34
CA THR A 77 -21.61 5.54 6.30
C THR A 77 -21.27 6.21 4.98
N ASP A 78 -21.18 5.44 3.90
CA ASP A 78 -20.82 5.95 2.60
C ASP A 78 -21.87 6.93 2.07
N SER A 79 -21.39 8.09 1.65
CA SER A 79 -22.16 9.17 1.00
C SER A 79 -21.20 10.17 0.38
N ASP A 80 -21.67 10.97 -0.55
CA ASP A 80 -20.86 12.04 -1.18
C ASP A 80 -20.22 12.96 -0.14
N ASP A 81 -20.98 13.38 0.89
CA ASP A 81 -20.47 14.24 1.96
C ASP A 81 -19.41 13.53 2.79
N ALA A 82 -19.62 12.26 3.17
CA ALA A 82 -18.64 11.46 3.88
C ALA A 82 -17.35 11.28 3.08
N GLN A 83 -17.46 11.02 1.79
CA GLN A 83 -16.32 10.91 0.90
C GLN A 83 -15.53 12.23 0.82
N GLN A 84 -16.20 13.36 0.72
CA GLN A 84 -15.55 14.67 0.73
C GLN A 84 -14.87 14.96 2.08
N GLN A 85 -15.47 14.60 3.20
CA GLN A 85 -14.85 14.73 4.53
C GLN A 85 -13.57 13.88 4.63
N VAL A 86 -13.55 12.69 4.02
CA VAL A 86 -12.36 11.84 3.97
C VAL A 86 -11.29 12.45 3.06
N ILE A 87 -11.64 12.90 1.86
CA ILE A 87 -10.69 13.55 0.94
C ILE A 87 -10.02 14.75 1.62
N TRP A 88 -10.79 15.63 2.26
CA TRP A 88 -10.24 16.74 3.03
C TRP A 88 -9.35 16.27 4.19
N GLY A 89 -9.70 15.15 4.81
CA GLY A 89 -8.87 14.50 5.83
C GLY A 89 -7.52 14.03 5.27
N LEU A 90 -7.51 13.44 4.09
CA LEU A 90 -6.29 13.02 3.40
C LEU A 90 -5.42 14.23 3.01
N ILE A 91 -6.04 15.30 2.49
CA ILE A 91 -5.36 16.56 2.16
C ILE A 91 -4.67 17.12 3.41
N LYS A 92 -5.38 17.24 4.52
CA LYS A 92 -4.81 17.71 5.80
C LYS A 92 -3.77 16.77 6.41
N TYR A 93 -3.91 15.48 6.23
CA TYR A 93 -2.92 14.51 6.69
C TYR A 93 -1.57 14.71 6.00
N ASN A 94 -1.63 15.11 4.74
CA ASN A 94 -0.46 15.42 3.96
C ASN A 94 0.15 16.79 4.30
N ASP A 95 -0.68 17.82 4.35
CA ASP A 95 -0.26 19.16 4.79
C ASP A 95 -1.23 19.69 5.85
N ASN A 96 -0.74 19.69 7.09
CA ASN A 96 -1.51 20.18 8.21
C ASN A 96 -1.83 21.69 8.17
N ASN A 97 -1.13 22.44 7.32
CA ASN A 97 -1.34 23.90 7.18
C ASN A 97 -2.50 24.24 6.25
N VAL A 98 -3.08 23.26 5.55
CA VAL A 98 -4.24 23.50 4.69
C VAL A 98 -5.42 24.02 5.51
N THR A 99 -5.92 25.20 5.13
CA THR A 99 -7.13 25.79 5.70
C THR A 99 -8.35 25.25 4.95
N LEU A 100 -9.30 24.70 5.69
CA LEU A 100 -10.54 24.22 5.11
C LEU A 100 -11.41 25.42 4.68
N PRO A 101 -12.14 25.32 3.57
CA PRO A 101 -13.16 26.30 3.19
C PRO A 101 -14.25 26.40 4.29
N THR A 102 -14.92 27.53 4.36
CA THR A 102 -16.01 27.76 5.32
C THR A 102 -17.11 26.71 5.14
N GLY A 103 -17.52 26.08 6.22
CA GLY A 103 -18.56 25.04 6.23
C GLY A 103 -18.08 23.63 5.85
N VAL A 104 -16.80 23.47 5.46
CA VAL A 104 -16.22 22.17 5.15
C VAL A 104 -15.65 21.52 6.41
N THR A 105 -15.93 20.25 6.60
CA THR A 105 -15.35 19.42 7.66
C THR A 105 -14.40 18.38 7.08
N ALA A 106 -13.38 18.00 7.84
CA ALA A 106 -12.43 16.96 7.48
C ALA A 106 -12.39 15.87 8.55
N LYS A 107 -12.37 14.63 8.15
CA LYS A 107 -12.12 13.51 9.06
C LYS A 107 -10.64 13.34 9.31
N THR A 108 -10.29 13.06 10.57
CA THR A 108 -8.89 12.81 10.92
C THR A 108 -8.38 11.55 10.22
N ALA A 109 -7.43 11.74 9.30
CA ALA A 109 -6.73 10.66 8.65
C ALA A 109 -5.54 10.22 9.50
N THR A 110 -5.31 8.91 9.56
CA THR A 110 -4.14 8.28 10.19
C THR A 110 -3.58 7.23 9.26
N ALA A 111 -2.30 6.87 9.44
CA ALA A 111 -1.69 5.82 8.64
C ALA A 111 -2.49 4.49 8.72
N ALA A 112 -2.99 4.14 9.91
CA ALA A 112 -3.77 2.91 10.10
C ALA A 112 -5.09 2.92 9.31
N LYS A 113 -5.83 4.04 9.31
CA LYS A 113 -7.07 4.17 8.52
C LYS A 113 -6.81 4.12 7.03
N ILE A 114 -5.73 4.75 6.57
CA ILE A 114 -5.34 4.73 5.17
C ILE A 114 -4.93 3.31 4.75
N ASP A 115 -4.13 2.63 5.56
CA ASP A 115 -3.73 1.24 5.31
C ASP A 115 -4.95 0.31 5.26
N LEU A 116 -5.91 0.49 6.17
CA LEU A 116 -7.16 -0.25 6.18
C LEU A 116 -8.00 0.02 4.91
N ALA A 117 -8.11 1.28 4.50
CA ALA A 117 -8.81 1.63 3.27
C ALA A 117 -8.15 0.99 2.03
N LEU A 118 -6.82 1.06 1.93
CA LEU A 118 -6.07 0.50 0.80
C LEU A 118 -6.14 -1.02 0.75
N SER A 119 -6.19 -1.72 1.89
CA SER A 119 -6.42 -3.18 1.88
C SER A 119 -7.81 -3.53 1.34
N LYS A 120 -8.84 -2.75 1.69
CA LYS A 120 -10.18 -2.94 1.12
C LYS A 120 -10.22 -2.62 -0.37
N VAL A 121 -9.55 -1.54 -0.80
CA VAL A 121 -9.40 -1.20 -2.21
C VAL A 121 -8.73 -2.32 -2.99
N ALA A 122 -7.70 -2.97 -2.44
CA ALA A 122 -7.00 -4.08 -3.11
C ALA A 122 -7.90 -5.27 -3.44
N ALA A 123 -9.00 -5.44 -2.69
CA ALA A 123 -10.01 -6.47 -2.91
C ALA A 123 -11.07 -6.09 -3.95
N LEU A 124 -11.10 -4.85 -4.43
CA LEU A 124 -12.04 -4.42 -5.47
C LEU A 124 -11.68 -5.05 -6.82
N GLU A 125 -12.71 -5.22 -7.63
CA GLU A 125 -12.56 -5.53 -9.06
C GLU A 125 -12.23 -4.27 -9.85
N GLY A 126 -11.82 -4.45 -11.13
CA GLY A 126 -11.58 -3.31 -12.04
C GLY A 126 -10.12 -2.82 -12.06
N PHE A 127 -9.20 -3.52 -11.41
CA PHE A 127 -7.79 -3.28 -11.63
C PHE A 127 -7.38 -3.67 -13.05
N THR A 128 -6.54 -2.84 -13.66
CA THR A 128 -5.95 -3.10 -14.97
C THR A 128 -4.55 -3.67 -14.79
N GLU A 129 -4.25 -4.76 -15.45
CA GLU A 129 -2.89 -5.33 -15.46
C GLU A 129 -1.95 -4.44 -16.27
N SER A 130 -0.79 -4.13 -15.70
CA SER A 130 0.27 -3.43 -16.40
C SER A 130 1.04 -4.40 -17.29
N THR A 131 1.22 -4.03 -18.55
CA THR A 131 2.07 -4.78 -19.48
C THR A 131 3.57 -4.60 -19.22
N ASP A 132 3.92 -3.54 -18.47
CA ASP A 132 5.31 -3.22 -18.09
C ASP A 132 5.42 -3.15 -16.56
N LYS A 133 6.33 -3.92 -15.99
CA LYS A 133 6.55 -4.00 -14.53
C LYS A 133 7.46 -2.89 -13.99
N THR A 134 7.95 -2.03 -14.87
CA THR A 134 8.82 -0.91 -14.51
C THR A 134 8.13 0.44 -14.59
N LYS A 135 7.00 0.51 -15.32
CA LYS A 135 6.22 1.74 -15.51
C LYS A 135 4.76 1.48 -15.83
N ILE A 136 3.92 2.45 -15.50
CA ILE A 136 2.52 2.52 -15.91
C ILE A 136 2.33 3.88 -16.61
N GLU A 137 1.74 3.88 -17.80
CA GLU A 137 1.35 5.10 -18.51
C GLU A 137 -0.11 5.41 -18.20
N VAL A 138 -0.39 6.64 -17.78
CA VAL A 138 -1.74 7.11 -17.44
C VAL A 138 -2.03 8.44 -18.10
N SER A 139 -3.31 8.71 -18.37
CA SER A 139 -3.78 9.91 -19.10
C SER A 139 -4.62 10.85 -18.21
N ALA A 140 -4.70 10.62 -16.93
CA ALA A 140 -5.51 11.42 -16.04
C ALA A 140 -4.77 11.74 -14.72
N ALA A 141 -4.97 12.95 -14.21
CA ALA A 141 -4.52 13.31 -12.87
C ALA A 141 -5.35 12.59 -11.80
N GLY A 142 -4.71 12.23 -10.70
CA GLY A 142 -5.38 11.56 -9.59
C GLY A 142 -4.46 10.67 -8.77
N ILE A 143 -5.07 9.84 -7.94
CA ILE A 143 -4.36 8.82 -7.16
C ILE A 143 -4.66 7.45 -7.74
N TYR A 144 -3.61 6.70 -7.93
CA TYR A 144 -3.64 5.32 -8.42
C TYR A 144 -3.21 4.37 -7.31
N ALA A 145 -4.03 3.36 -7.04
CA ALA A 145 -3.65 2.21 -6.23
C ALA A 145 -2.91 1.21 -7.11
N ILE A 146 -1.84 0.62 -6.59
CA ILE A 146 -1.00 -0.35 -7.29
C ILE A 146 -0.81 -1.55 -6.39
N LYS A 147 -1.14 -2.73 -6.90
CA LYS A 147 -0.93 -4.02 -6.24
C LYS A 147 -0.09 -4.93 -7.10
N ALA A 148 0.58 -5.88 -6.48
CA ALA A 148 1.41 -6.84 -7.18
C ALA A 148 1.36 -8.22 -6.52
N GLU A 149 1.62 -9.23 -7.33
CA GLU A 149 1.74 -10.63 -6.92
C GLU A 149 3.13 -11.13 -7.29
N GLU A 150 3.76 -11.84 -6.36
CA GLU A 150 5.07 -12.49 -6.57
C GLU A 150 5.10 -13.77 -5.72
N THR A 151 5.52 -14.87 -6.32
CA THR A 151 5.66 -16.13 -5.59
C THR A 151 6.69 -15.97 -4.47
N GLY A 152 6.30 -16.35 -3.25
CA GLY A 152 7.17 -16.23 -2.07
C GLY A 152 7.22 -14.84 -1.45
N PHE A 153 6.37 -13.90 -1.87
CA PHE A 153 6.30 -12.57 -1.30
C PHE A 153 4.86 -12.09 -1.11
N THR A 154 4.64 -11.25 -0.11
CA THR A 154 3.44 -10.43 0.04
C THR A 154 3.77 -8.97 -0.25
N TYR A 155 2.90 -8.28 -0.98
CA TYR A 155 3.02 -6.87 -1.29
C TYR A 155 2.00 -6.05 -0.51
N LYS A 156 2.45 -4.90 -0.03
CA LYS A 156 1.54 -3.87 0.46
C LYS A 156 1.05 -3.03 -0.71
N THR A 157 -0.26 -2.80 -0.80
CA THR A 157 -0.83 -1.89 -1.80
C THR A 157 -0.18 -0.52 -1.70
N ALA A 158 0.37 -0.07 -2.80
CA ALA A 158 1.03 1.21 -2.91
C ALA A 158 0.12 2.23 -3.59
N THR A 159 0.44 3.51 -3.45
CA THR A 159 -0.28 4.59 -4.14
C THR A 159 0.69 5.51 -4.87
N ALA A 160 0.30 5.94 -6.06
CA ALA A 160 0.99 6.97 -6.84
C ALA A 160 0.04 8.15 -7.06
N TYR A 161 0.56 9.36 -6.96
CA TYR A 161 -0.16 10.57 -7.30
C TYR A 161 0.39 11.17 -8.60
N VAL A 162 -0.49 11.34 -9.56
CA VAL A 162 -0.25 12.06 -10.80
C VAL A 162 -0.95 13.40 -10.72
N GLY A 163 -0.17 14.46 -10.63
CA GLY A 163 -0.66 15.82 -10.51
C GLY A 163 -0.73 16.55 -11.83
N PHE A 164 -1.08 17.83 -11.75
CA PHE A 164 -0.95 18.76 -12.87
C PHE A 164 0.40 19.47 -12.80
N GLY A 165 1.02 19.65 -13.97
CA GLY A 165 2.27 20.38 -14.18
C GLY A 165 2.06 21.67 -14.96
N GLU A 166 3.17 22.32 -15.31
CA GLU A 166 3.17 23.50 -16.15
C GLU A 166 3.70 23.17 -17.56
N PRO A 167 3.08 23.69 -18.62
CA PRO A 167 1.81 24.43 -18.61
C PRO A 167 0.60 23.52 -18.39
N TYR A 168 -0.36 24.01 -17.63
CA TYR A 168 -1.63 23.29 -17.43
C TYR A 168 -2.31 23.03 -18.80
N PRO A 169 -2.88 21.83 -19.08
CA PRO A 169 -3.11 20.70 -18.17
C PRO A 169 -2.07 19.56 -18.28
N ALA A 170 -0.80 19.87 -18.52
CA ALA A 170 0.23 18.84 -18.51
C ALA A 170 0.15 18.00 -17.22
N LEU A 171 0.51 16.71 -17.31
CA LEU A 171 0.57 15.83 -16.15
C LEU A 171 2.00 15.70 -15.64
N THR A 172 2.15 15.47 -14.33
CA THR A 172 3.44 15.21 -13.71
C THR A 172 3.67 13.72 -13.52
N ASP A 173 4.86 13.25 -13.86
CA ASP A 173 5.27 11.89 -13.59
C ASP A 173 5.30 11.60 -12.08
N ALA A 174 5.11 10.33 -11.74
CA ALA A 174 5.16 9.85 -10.37
C ALA A 174 6.14 8.67 -10.24
N GLU A 175 6.56 8.42 -9.01
CA GLU A 175 7.39 7.26 -8.68
C GLU A 175 6.80 6.53 -7.48
N VAL A 176 6.76 5.22 -7.54
CA VAL A 176 6.34 4.37 -6.44
C VAL A 176 7.33 3.24 -6.22
N THR A 177 7.65 2.97 -4.95
CA THR A 177 8.52 1.86 -4.56
C THR A 177 7.70 0.80 -3.83
N ALA A 178 7.77 -0.43 -4.31
CA ALA A 178 7.11 -1.56 -3.67
C ALA A 178 7.61 -1.76 -2.24
N LYS A 179 6.69 -2.12 -1.36
CA LYS A 179 6.98 -2.69 -0.04
C LYS A 179 6.52 -4.13 -0.07
N LYS A 180 7.47 -5.05 0.03
CA LYS A 180 7.19 -6.49 0.04
C LYS A 180 7.91 -7.17 1.18
N SER A 181 7.36 -8.29 1.64
CA SER A 181 7.93 -9.16 2.66
C SER A 181 7.97 -10.58 2.13
N PRO A 182 9.08 -11.32 2.33
CA PRO A 182 9.12 -12.73 2.01
C PRO A 182 8.07 -13.52 2.80
N THR A 183 7.61 -14.63 2.23
CA THR A 183 6.73 -15.62 2.89
C THR A 183 7.43 -16.97 3.05
N THR A 184 8.72 -17.05 2.70
CA THR A 184 9.52 -18.26 2.80
C THR A 184 9.89 -18.55 4.25
N VAL A 185 10.02 -19.82 4.54
CA VAL A 185 10.61 -20.36 5.78
C VAL A 185 11.84 -21.15 5.38
N ASP A 186 12.99 -20.73 5.88
CA ASP A 186 14.26 -21.38 5.62
C ASP A 186 14.68 -22.17 6.89
N LYS A 187 15.06 -23.41 6.70
CA LYS A 187 15.59 -24.27 7.78
C LYS A 187 16.99 -24.70 7.41
N THR A 188 17.97 -24.30 8.22
CA THR A 188 19.36 -24.65 8.06
C THR A 188 19.86 -25.50 9.22
N VAL A 189 20.82 -26.35 8.96
CA VAL A 189 21.49 -27.18 9.97
C VAL A 189 22.92 -26.65 10.15
N ALA A 190 23.35 -26.57 11.40
CA ALA A 190 24.72 -26.19 11.73
C ALA A 190 25.64 -27.43 11.81
N ASP A 191 25.70 -28.19 10.73
CA ASP A 191 26.50 -29.40 10.63
C ASP A 191 27.04 -29.49 9.20
N ASP A 192 28.37 -29.33 9.08
CA ASP A 192 29.02 -29.22 7.77
C ASP A 192 29.26 -30.56 7.08
N ASP A 193 29.31 -31.67 7.83
CA ASP A 193 29.61 -32.99 7.27
C ASP A 193 28.37 -33.88 7.07
N HIS A 194 27.20 -33.42 7.57
CA HIS A 194 25.90 -34.14 7.49
C HIS A 194 25.92 -35.55 8.06
N VAL A 195 26.85 -35.85 8.96
CA VAL A 195 27.01 -37.15 9.61
C VAL A 195 26.67 -37.01 11.08
N VAL A 196 25.62 -37.70 11.52
CA VAL A 196 25.18 -37.68 12.91
C VAL A 196 25.15 -39.09 13.48
N ALA A 197 25.61 -39.26 14.71
CA ALA A 197 25.54 -40.52 15.45
C ALA A 197 24.36 -40.46 16.44
N ILE A 198 24.01 -41.63 16.95
CA ILE A 198 22.98 -41.72 18.01
C ILE A 198 23.49 -41.03 19.27
N GLY A 199 22.75 -40.02 19.72
CA GLY A 199 23.09 -39.21 20.88
C GLY A 199 23.70 -37.83 20.56
N ASP A 200 24.00 -37.58 19.29
CA ASP A 200 24.47 -36.25 18.85
C ASP A 200 23.36 -35.21 18.94
N ILE A 201 23.77 -33.98 19.28
CA ILE A 201 22.87 -32.82 19.29
C ILE A 201 23.07 -32.04 17.99
N VAL A 202 22.03 -31.96 17.20
CA VAL A 202 22.03 -31.20 15.95
C VAL A 202 21.27 -29.89 16.14
N THR A 203 21.91 -28.77 15.82
CA THR A 203 21.29 -27.46 15.90
C THR A 203 20.71 -27.06 14.56
N TYR A 204 19.43 -26.73 14.55
CA TYR A 204 18.73 -26.16 13.39
C TYR A 204 18.40 -24.71 13.65
N THR A 205 18.55 -23.90 12.62
CA THR A 205 18.06 -22.53 12.58
C THR A 205 16.87 -22.45 11.64
N ILE A 206 15.74 -21.93 12.12
CA ILE A 206 14.57 -21.67 11.29
C ILE A 206 14.44 -20.15 11.19
N GLU A 207 14.52 -19.64 9.96
CA GLU A 207 14.32 -18.23 9.65
C GLU A 207 13.02 -18.05 8.88
N ALA A 208 12.17 -17.16 9.37
CA ALA A 208 10.89 -16.86 8.74
C ALA A 208 10.57 -15.38 8.87
N TYR A 209 9.91 -14.83 7.86
CA TYR A 209 9.51 -13.44 7.82
C TYR A 209 8.02 -13.33 8.07
N VAL A 210 7.61 -12.41 8.94
CA VAL A 210 6.18 -12.12 9.14
C VAL A 210 5.68 -11.39 7.89
N PRO A 211 4.72 -11.97 7.13
CA PRO A 211 4.19 -11.35 5.93
C PRO A 211 3.43 -10.07 6.26
N PHE A 212 3.22 -9.21 5.26
CA PHE A 212 2.30 -8.10 5.42
C PHE A 212 0.89 -8.66 5.61
N LEU A 213 0.31 -8.38 6.78
CA LEU A 213 -1.06 -8.75 7.08
C LEU A 213 -1.99 -7.68 6.55
N ASP A 214 -3.12 -8.13 5.98
CA ASP A 214 -4.18 -7.24 5.57
C ASP A 214 -4.70 -6.45 6.77
N ALA A 215 -4.66 -5.10 6.66
CA ALA A 215 -5.14 -4.21 7.71
C ALA A 215 -6.65 -4.33 7.94
N ALA A 216 -7.40 -4.86 6.97
CA ALA A 216 -8.82 -5.16 7.10
C ALA A 216 -9.09 -6.37 8.01
N ASN A 217 -8.12 -7.28 8.14
CA ASN A 217 -8.22 -8.40 9.05
C ASN A 217 -7.84 -7.96 10.47
N THR A 218 -8.84 -7.74 11.32
CA THR A 218 -8.67 -7.30 12.71
C THR A 218 -8.66 -8.44 13.71
N GLU A 219 -8.99 -9.67 13.27
CA GLU A 219 -9.08 -10.82 14.16
C GLU A 219 -7.73 -11.52 14.30
N ASN A 220 -7.50 -12.06 15.48
CA ASN A 220 -6.41 -12.93 15.95
C ASN A 220 -5.25 -13.13 14.95
N ARG A 221 -4.36 -12.16 14.87
CA ARG A 221 -3.18 -12.23 14.03
C ARG A 221 -2.16 -13.14 14.71
N THR A 222 -2.14 -14.40 14.31
CA THR A 222 -1.16 -15.36 14.78
C THR A 222 -0.19 -15.70 13.66
N PHE A 223 1.09 -15.75 14.00
CA PHE A 223 2.13 -16.29 13.13
C PHE A 223 2.69 -17.51 13.81
N THR A 224 2.49 -18.68 13.19
CA THR A 224 2.90 -19.96 13.75
C THR A 224 3.89 -20.63 12.81
N ILE A 225 5.03 -21.04 13.36
CA ILE A 225 5.99 -21.89 12.68
C ILE A 225 5.79 -23.31 13.23
N THR A 226 5.53 -24.26 12.34
CA THR A 226 5.43 -25.68 12.69
C THR A 226 6.60 -26.42 12.09
N ASP A 227 7.35 -27.11 12.90
CA ASP A 227 8.42 -28.00 12.48
C ASP A 227 8.11 -29.43 12.89
N GLN A 228 8.45 -30.37 12.02
CA GLN A 228 8.32 -31.81 12.30
C GLN A 228 9.66 -32.49 12.13
N ILE A 229 10.11 -33.14 13.19
CA ILE A 229 11.32 -33.96 13.19
C ILE A 229 10.92 -35.43 12.99
N LYS A 230 11.68 -36.12 12.15
CA LYS A 230 11.54 -37.58 11.96
C LYS A 230 12.87 -38.25 12.29
N GLY A 231 12.84 -39.22 13.20
CA GLY A 231 14.03 -39.98 13.61
C GLY A 231 14.89 -39.29 14.67
N ALA A 232 14.40 -38.23 15.28
CA ALA A 232 15.06 -37.52 16.39
C ALA A 232 14.02 -36.95 17.36
N GLU A 233 14.45 -36.48 18.51
CA GLU A 233 13.62 -35.78 19.50
C GLU A 233 14.09 -34.34 19.66
N TYR A 234 13.14 -33.45 20.03
CA TYR A 234 13.51 -32.07 20.35
C TYR A 234 14.27 -32.02 21.67
N TYR A 235 15.48 -31.53 21.63
CA TYR A 235 16.30 -31.29 22.82
C TYR A 235 16.14 -29.84 23.29
N LEU A 236 15.58 -29.70 24.48
CA LEU A 236 15.49 -28.41 25.17
C LEU A 236 16.66 -28.28 26.13
N ALA A 237 17.60 -27.42 25.86
CA ALA A 237 18.76 -27.18 26.70
C ALA A 237 18.36 -26.51 28.03
N GLY A 238 18.17 -27.32 29.06
CA GLY A 238 17.89 -26.85 30.43
C GLY A 238 16.43 -26.61 30.76
N PRO A 239 16.08 -26.39 32.02
CA PRO A 239 14.70 -26.38 32.50
C PRO A 239 13.86 -25.18 32.04
N ASN A 240 14.45 -24.20 31.38
CA ASN A 240 13.80 -22.98 30.87
C ASN A 240 14.31 -22.59 29.48
N ALA A 241 14.71 -23.57 28.66
CA ALA A 241 15.11 -23.26 27.30
C ALA A 241 13.90 -22.71 26.52
N VAL A 242 13.78 -21.43 26.46
CA VAL A 242 12.89 -20.72 25.56
C VAL A 242 13.63 -20.64 24.23
N ASN A 243 13.05 -21.19 23.17
CA ASN A 243 13.52 -20.90 21.83
C ASN A 243 13.51 -19.38 21.68
N SER A 244 14.69 -18.77 21.52
CA SER A 244 14.76 -17.34 21.34
C SER A 244 14.12 -16.97 19.99
N VAL A 245 13.05 -16.23 20.03
CA VAL A 245 12.49 -15.55 18.86
C VAL A 245 13.14 -14.17 18.84
N THR A 246 13.99 -13.91 17.86
CA THR A 246 14.58 -12.57 17.62
C THR A 246 13.84 -11.82 16.53
#